data_bc4f6358143642412749861cf6cd44b7
#
_entry.id   bc4f6358143642412749861cf6cd44b7
#
_cell.length_a   1.000
_cell.length_b   1.000
_cell.length_c   1.000
_cell.angle_alpha   90.00
_cell.angle_beta   90.00
_cell.angle_gamma   90.00
#
_symmetry.space_group_name_H-M   'P 1'
#
loop_
_entity.id
_entity.type
_entity.pdbx_description
1 polymer ?
#
loop_
_entity_poly.entity_id
_entity_poly.type
_entity_poly.pdbx_seq_one_letter_code
_entity_poly.pdbx_strand_id
1 'polypeptide(L)'
;MHKLYFTRHGETVWNVENKICGMTDSPLTERGRAQARALGQKVKAGGYAIDEILYSPLSRAADTAKAIADATGIPARCEPRLREQCFGKYEGTPRNGEKFRISKTCFADRYDGGESMLQLAQRIYNLLDELRDQPDKTYLLVAHNGIARVVESY
;
A
#
# COMPACT_ATOMS: atom_id res chain seq x y z
N MET A 1 -14.82 8.66 -17.21
CA MET A 1 -13.39 8.64 -16.86
C MET A 1 -13.28 8.06 -15.44
N HIS A 2 -12.66 6.89 -15.33
CA HIS A 2 -12.47 6.25 -14.02
C HIS A 2 -11.51 7.08 -13.19
N LYS A 3 -11.86 7.36 -11.94
CA LYS A 3 -10.95 7.99 -10.99
C LYS A 3 -10.56 6.96 -9.95
N LEU A 4 -9.28 6.72 -9.83
CA LEU A 4 -8.69 5.92 -8.79
C LEU A 4 -7.76 6.83 -7.98
N TYR A 5 -8.00 6.90 -6.68
CA TYR A 5 -7.11 7.59 -5.76
C TYR A 5 -6.22 6.57 -5.06
N PHE A 6 -5.01 6.97 -4.75
CA PHE A 6 -4.05 6.14 -4.07
C PHE A 6 -3.38 6.90 -2.93
N THR A 7 -3.20 6.24 -1.80
CA THR A 7 -2.37 6.74 -0.71
C THR A 7 -1.59 5.61 -0.06
N ARG A 8 -0.44 5.94 0.50
CA ARG A 8 0.35 5.03 1.32
C ARG A 8 0.03 5.23 2.80
N HIS A 9 0.41 4.25 3.60
CA HIS A 9 0.32 4.31 5.06
C HIS A 9 1.25 5.37 5.68
N GLY A 10 1.04 5.70 6.96
CA GLY A 10 1.91 6.56 7.74
C GLY A 10 3.23 5.90 8.16
N GLU A 11 4.05 6.63 8.92
CA GLU A 11 5.35 6.15 9.42
C GLU A 11 5.20 4.90 10.30
N THR A 12 6.07 3.92 10.09
CA THR A 12 6.13 2.68 10.87
C THR A 12 7.41 2.57 11.69
N VAL A 13 7.41 1.66 12.67
CA VAL A 13 8.59 1.34 13.47
C VAL A 13 9.78 0.97 12.58
N TRP A 14 9.58 0.11 11.56
CA TRP A 14 10.67 -0.27 10.65
C TRP A 14 11.09 0.85 9.70
N ASN A 15 10.24 1.84 9.42
CA ASN A 15 10.69 3.06 8.73
C ASN A 15 11.72 3.82 9.58
N VAL A 16 11.44 4.01 10.87
CA VAL A 16 12.35 4.69 11.80
C VAL A 16 13.66 3.91 11.94
N GLU A 17 13.60 2.59 12.03
CA GLU A 17 14.77 1.71 12.13
C GLU A 17 15.50 1.50 10.81
N ASN A 18 15.05 2.11 9.72
CA ASN A 18 15.62 1.99 8.37
C ASN A 18 15.72 0.54 7.87
N LYS A 19 14.72 -0.27 8.17
CA LYS A 19 14.63 -1.67 7.74
C LYS A 19 13.74 -1.82 6.51
N ILE A 20 14.07 -2.82 5.68
CA ILE A 20 13.23 -3.23 4.56
C ILE A 20 11.96 -3.86 5.13
N CYS A 21 10.82 -3.28 4.81
CA CYS A 21 9.52 -3.75 5.24
C CYS A 21 8.64 -3.99 4.02
N GLY A 22 8.48 -5.26 3.69
CA GLY A 22 7.54 -5.71 2.68
C GLY A 22 6.28 -6.29 3.33
N MET A 23 6.12 -7.59 3.24
CA MET A 23 4.97 -8.32 3.80
C MET A 23 4.97 -8.38 5.33
N THR A 24 6.09 -8.14 5.99
CA THR A 24 6.18 -8.14 7.45
C THR A 24 5.31 -7.04 8.06
N ASP A 25 4.57 -7.36 9.10
CA ASP A 25 3.64 -6.45 9.73
C ASP A 25 4.33 -5.56 10.77
N SER A 26 4.81 -4.39 10.33
CA SER A 26 5.39 -3.36 11.21
C SER A 26 4.32 -2.30 11.52
N PRO A 27 4.00 -2.04 12.80
CA PRO A 27 2.94 -1.12 13.18
C PRO A 27 3.31 0.35 12.91
N LEU A 28 2.28 1.19 12.83
CA LEU A 28 2.46 2.64 12.81
C LEU A 28 3.11 3.12 14.12
N THR A 29 3.99 4.11 14.00
CA THR A 29 4.45 4.90 15.15
C THR A 29 3.35 5.86 15.58
N GLU A 30 3.52 6.53 16.73
CA GLU A 30 2.59 7.59 17.15
C GLU A 30 2.52 8.71 16.11
N ARG A 31 3.66 9.07 15.51
CA ARG A 31 3.72 10.01 14.39
C ARG A 31 2.96 9.48 13.17
N GLY A 32 3.10 8.19 12.85
CA GLY A 32 2.36 7.56 11.76
C GLY A 32 0.85 7.59 11.98
N ARG A 33 0.38 7.38 13.22
CA ARG A 33 -1.03 7.53 13.57
C ARG A 33 -1.53 8.96 13.41
N ALA A 34 -0.72 9.94 13.83
CA ALA A 34 -1.04 11.35 13.63
C ALA A 34 -1.11 11.72 12.15
N GLN A 35 -0.21 11.20 11.33
CA GLN A 35 -0.24 11.35 9.87
C GLN A 35 -1.52 10.75 9.26
N ALA A 36 -1.94 9.57 9.73
CA ALA A 36 -3.17 8.93 9.27
C ALA A 36 -4.41 9.77 9.62
N ARG A 37 -4.49 10.31 10.83
CA ARG A 37 -5.58 11.21 11.23
C ARG A 37 -5.61 12.49 10.38
N ALA A 38 -4.45 13.11 10.16
CA ALA A 38 -4.33 14.31 9.34
C ALA A 38 -4.76 14.02 7.89
N LEU A 39 -4.39 12.87 7.34
CA LEU A 39 -4.81 12.44 6.01
C LEU A 39 -6.33 12.26 5.93
N GLY A 40 -6.95 11.66 6.94
CA GLY A 40 -8.40 11.53 7.03
C GLY A 40 -9.11 12.88 6.98
N GLN A 41 -8.62 13.87 7.72
CA GLN A 41 -9.15 15.24 7.68
C GLN A 41 -8.95 15.90 6.31
N LYS A 42 -7.80 15.69 5.68
CA LYS A 42 -7.49 16.20 4.35
C LYS A 42 -8.44 15.62 3.29
N VAL A 43 -8.71 14.32 3.34
CA VAL A 43 -9.64 13.66 2.42
C VAL A 43 -11.06 14.20 2.63
N LYS A 44 -11.48 14.39 3.88
CA LYS A 44 -12.78 14.95 4.22
C LYS A 44 -12.92 16.40 3.67
N ALA A 45 -11.92 17.23 3.90
CA ALA A 45 -11.94 18.64 3.47
C ALA A 45 -11.84 18.78 1.94
N GLY A 46 -11.21 17.85 1.25
CA GLY A 46 -10.98 17.88 -0.20
C GLY A 46 -12.24 17.64 -1.04
N GLY A 47 -13.32 17.17 -0.46
CA GLY A 47 -14.58 16.92 -1.18
C GLY A 47 -14.45 15.85 -2.29
N TYR A 48 -13.54 14.90 -2.13
CA TYR A 48 -13.37 13.82 -3.10
C TYR A 48 -14.59 12.91 -3.10
N ALA A 49 -15.15 12.65 -4.28
CA ALA A 49 -16.28 11.75 -4.47
C ALA A 49 -15.78 10.28 -4.49
N ILE A 50 -15.41 9.75 -3.33
CA ILE A 50 -14.93 8.38 -3.16
C ILE A 50 -16.09 7.52 -2.65
N ASP A 51 -16.37 6.43 -3.35
CA ASP A 51 -17.45 5.50 -2.99
C ASP A 51 -16.99 4.43 -2.00
N GLU A 52 -15.74 3.98 -2.09
CA GLU A 52 -15.22 2.89 -1.26
C GLU A 52 -13.70 3.01 -1.06
N ILE A 53 -13.26 2.68 0.14
CA ILE A 53 -11.84 2.55 0.48
C ILE A 53 -11.47 1.07 0.43
N LEU A 54 -10.45 0.72 -0.36
CA LEU A 54 -9.83 -0.60 -0.36
C LEU A 54 -8.47 -0.51 0.31
N TYR A 55 -8.20 -1.37 1.28
CA TYR A 55 -6.95 -1.31 2.03
C TYR A 55 -6.23 -2.64 2.15
N SER A 56 -4.91 -2.55 2.19
CA SER A 56 -4.02 -3.69 2.46
C SER A 56 -4.29 -4.31 3.83
N PRO A 57 -4.20 -5.64 3.98
CA PRO A 57 -4.39 -6.31 5.26
C PRO A 57 -3.31 -6.01 6.30
N LEU A 58 -2.15 -5.43 5.90
CA LEU A 58 -1.09 -5.10 6.84
C LEU A 58 -1.51 -3.94 7.75
N SER A 59 -1.22 -4.06 9.06
CA SER A 59 -1.78 -3.16 10.10
C SER A 59 -1.53 -1.68 9.81
N ARG A 60 -0.35 -1.32 9.30
CA ARG A 60 0.00 0.06 8.96
C ARG A 60 -0.94 0.68 7.93
N ALA A 61 -1.37 -0.10 6.94
CA ALA A 61 -2.32 0.35 5.93
C ALA A 61 -3.77 0.28 6.44
N ALA A 62 -4.12 -0.78 7.15
CA ALA A 62 -5.44 -0.95 7.74
C ALA A 62 -5.76 0.16 8.75
N ASP A 63 -4.81 0.51 9.63
CA ASP A 63 -4.98 1.59 10.61
C ASP A 63 -5.07 2.96 9.94
N THR A 64 -4.32 3.18 8.86
CA THR A 64 -4.41 4.41 8.06
C THR A 64 -5.79 4.50 7.38
N ALA A 65 -6.26 3.42 6.79
CA ALA A 65 -7.59 3.38 6.16
C ALA A 65 -8.71 3.59 7.17
N LYS A 66 -8.58 3.02 8.37
CA LYS A 66 -9.56 3.22 9.46
C LYS A 66 -9.65 4.69 9.85
N ALA A 67 -8.52 5.37 9.98
CA ALA A 67 -8.50 6.81 10.30
C ALA A 67 -9.21 7.64 9.22
N ILE A 68 -9.03 7.30 7.95
CA ILE A 68 -9.72 7.95 6.84
C ILE A 68 -11.23 7.66 6.87
N ALA A 69 -11.61 6.40 7.07
CA ALA A 69 -13.02 6.00 7.14
C ALA A 69 -13.74 6.66 8.31
N ASP A 70 -13.11 6.72 9.49
CA ASP A 70 -13.66 7.38 10.69
C ASP A 70 -13.87 8.89 10.46
N ALA A 71 -12.99 9.55 9.73
CA ALA A 71 -13.09 10.98 9.43
C ALA A 71 -14.15 11.31 8.37
N THR A 72 -14.34 10.43 7.40
CA THR A 72 -15.13 10.69 6.19
C THR A 72 -16.48 9.99 6.15
N GLY A 73 -16.65 8.89 6.87
CA GLY A 73 -17.83 8.02 6.77
C GLY A 73 -17.85 7.13 5.52
N ILE A 74 -16.77 7.13 4.72
CA ILE A 74 -16.67 6.28 3.52
C ILE A 74 -16.49 4.83 3.95
N PRO A 75 -17.26 3.87 3.39
CA PRO A 75 -17.09 2.45 3.71
C PRO A 75 -15.72 1.94 3.28
N ALA A 76 -15.11 1.09 4.12
CA ALA A 76 -13.78 0.56 3.88
C ALA A 76 -13.79 -0.98 3.92
N ARG A 77 -13.08 -1.60 2.98
CA ARG A 77 -12.97 -3.05 2.84
C ARG A 77 -11.51 -3.47 2.67
N CYS A 78 -11.14 -4.56 3.36
CA CYS A 78 -9.83 -5.18 3.17
C CYS A 78 -9.74 -5.83 1.78
N GLU A 79 -8.65 -5.54 1.07
CA GLU A 79 -8.31 -6.16 -0.21
C GLU A 79 -6.94 -6.83 -0.10
N PRO A 80 -6.87 -8.16 0.06
CA PRO A 80 -5.60 -8.87 0.27
C PRO A 80 -4.57 -8.67 -0.84
N ARG A 81 -4.99 -8.41 -2.07
CA ARG A 81 -4.09 -8.14 -3.21
C ARG A 81 -3.30 -6.84 -3.07
N LEU A 82 -3.69 -5.94 -2.15
CA LEU A 82 -2.98 -4.69 -1.89
C LEU A 82 -1.81 -4.82 -0.89
N ARG A 83 -1.55 -6.01 -0.35
CA ARG A 83 -0.41 -6.20 0.55
C ARG A 83 0.91 -5.86 -0.16
N GLU A 84 1.89 -5.39 0.60
CA GLU A 84 3.21 -5.08 0.04
C GLU A 84 3.90 -6.34 -0.47
N GLN A 85 4.85 -6.16 -1.38
CA GLN A 85 5.70 -7.20 -1.91
C GLN A 85 6.46 -7.91 -0.79
N CYS A 86 6.52 -9.23 -0.82
CA CYS A 86 7.38 -10.00 0.08
C CYS A 86 8.82 -9.96 -0.43
N PHE A 87 9.73 -9.41 0.37
CA PHE A 87 11.14 -9.32 0.02
C PHE A 87 11.98 -10.49 0.55
N GLY A 88 11.34 -11.60 0.93
CA GLY A 88 12.02 -12.85 1.31
C GLY A 88 13.12 -12.63 2.34
N LYS A 89 14.33 -13.07 2.02
CA LYS A 89 15.50 -12.95 2.90
C LYS A 89 15.89 -11.52 3.28
N TYR A 90 15.42 -10.52 2.55
CA TYR A 90 15.74 -9.12 2.83
C TYR A 90 14.80 -8.45 3.83
N GLU A 91 13.68 -9.09 4.19
CA GLU A 91 12.77 -8.56 5.21
C GLU A 91 13.54 -8.28 6.53
N GLY A 92 13.40 -7.06 7.06
CA GLY A 92 14.06 -6.64 8.30
C GLY A 92 15.55 -6.30 8.18
N THR A 93 16.14 -6.42 7.00
CA THR A 93 17.52 -6.00 6.76
C THR A 93 17.61 -4.50 6.46
N PRO A 94 18.80 -3.87 6.59
CA PRO A 94 18.97 -2.45 6.29
C PRO A 94 18.60 -2.08 4.85
N ARG A 95 17.92 -0.96 4.66
CA ARG A 95 17.46 -0.47 3.34
C ARG A 95 18.58 -0.08 2.39
N ASN A 96 19.75 0.28 2.92
CA ASN A 96 20.91 0.71 2.14
C ASN A 96 21.83 -0.44 1.68
N GLY A 97 21.39 -1.69 1.81
CA GLY A 97 22.13 -2.87 1.35
C GLY A 97 22.30 -2.90 -0.16
N GLU A 98 23.54 -3.03 -0.65
CA GLU A 98 23.86 -3.05 -2.07
C GLU A 98 23.25 -4.27 -2.79
N LYS A 99 23.33 -5.45 -2.16
CA LYS A 99 22.77 -6.68 -2.71
C LYS A 99 21.27 -6.57 -2.97
N PHE A 100 20.54 -5.96 -2.06
CA PHE A 100 19.11 -5.71 -2.24
C PHE A 100 18.84 -4.72 -3.37
N ARG A 101 19.64 -3.65 -3.45
CA ARG A 101 19.54 -2.66 -4.53
C ARG A 101 19.72 -3.30 -5.91
N ILE A 102 20.70 -4.20 -6.04
CA ILE A 102 20.96 -4.94 -7.29
C ILE A 102 19.83 -5.92 -7.58
N SER A 103 19.35 -6.69 -6.59
CA SER A 103 18.25 -7.64 -6.75
C SER A 103 16.97 -6.97 -7.27
N LYS A 104 16.72 -5.73 -6.90
CA LYS A 104 15.54 -4.97 -7.39
C LYS A 104 15.55 -4.72 -8.90
N THR A 105 16.68 -4.82 -9.56
CA THR A 105 16.76 -4.70 -11.02
C THR A 105 16.36 -5.97 -11.75
N CYS A 106 16.27 -7.09 -11.04
CA CYS A 106 15.89 -8.40 -11.56
C CYS A 106 14.40 -8.66 -11.30
N PHE A 107 13.54 -8.32 -12.24
CA PHE A 107 12.08 -8.39 -12.06
C PHE A 107 11.53 -9.79 -11.79
N ALA A 108 12.23 -10.83 -12.20
CA ALA A 108 11.86 -12.21 -11.95
C ALA A 108 12.42 -12.79 -10.63
N ASP A 109 13.31 -12.05 -9.95
CA ASP A 109 13.92 -12.51 -8.69
C ASP A 109 12.88 -12.53 -7.56
N ARG A 110 12.79 -13.65 -6.87
CA ARG A 110 11.86 -13.88 -5.75
C ARG A 110 12.49 -13.62 -4.38
N TYR A 111 13.70 -13.13 -4.32
CA TYR A 111 14.41 -12.79 -3.06
C TYR A 111 14.53 -13.95 -2.07
N ASP A 112 14.69 -15.18 -2.54
CA ASP A 112 14.76 -16.37 -1.67
C ASP A 112 13.54 -16.47 -0.71
N GLY A 113 12.45 -16.96 -1.22
CA GLY A 113 11.21 -17.17 -0.44
C GLY A 113 10.26 -15.98 -0.42
N GLY A 114 10.52 -14.97 -1.23
CA GLY A 114 9.63 -13.83 -1.42
C GLY A 114 8.84 -13.87 -2.72
N GLU A 115 8.44 -12.69 -3.16
CA GLU A 115 7.62 -12.44 -4.35
C GLU A 115 8.41 -11.60 -5.37
N SER A 116 8.42 -12.01 -6.64
CA SER A 116 9.05 -11.22 -7.69
C SER A 116 8.21 -9.98 -8.06
N MET A 117 8.83 -9.01 -8.72
CA MET A 117 8.12 -7.85 -9.26
C MET A 117 7.04 -8.26 -10.27
N LEU A 118 7.32 -9.29 -11.09
CA LEU A 118 6.34 -9.81 -12.06
C LEU A 118 5.12 -10.43 -11.36
N GLN A 119 5.32 -11.16 -10.26
CA GLN A 119 4.21 -11.71 -9.47
C GLN A 119 3.41 -10.61 -8.80
N LEU A 120 4.07 -9.59 -8.26
CA LEU A 120 3.42 -8.41 -7.69
C LEU A 120 2.55 -7.71 -8.74
N ALA A 121 3.11 -7.42 -9.91
CA ALA A 121 2.40 -6.78 -11.01
C ALA A 121 1.16 -7.60 -11.42
N GLN A 122 1.27 -8.91 -11.51
CA GLN A 122 0.17 -9.80 -11.89
C GLN A 122 -1.03 -9.67 -10.94
N ARG A 123 -0.80 -9.71 -9.61
CA ARG A 123 -1.91 -9.60 -8.66
C ARG A 123 -2.52 -8.21 -8.58
N ILE A 124 -1.71 -7.17 -8.75
CA ILE A 124 -2.22 -5.79 -8.76
C ILE A 124 -2.98 -5.49 -10.05
N TYR A 125 -2.47 -5.89 -11.21
CA TYR A 125 -3.17 -5.72 -12.49
C TYR A 125 -4.50 -6.48 -12.50
N ASN A 126 -4.55 -7.67 -11.92
CA ASN A 126 -5.79 -8.42 -11.76
C ASN A 126 -6.84 -7.62 -10.96
N LEU A 127 -6.43 -7.00 -9.85
CA LEU A 127 -7.31 -6.11 -9.10
C LEU A 127 -7.76 -4.90 -9.92
N LEU A 128 -6.84 -4.24 -10.62
CA LEU A 128 -7.16 -3.03 -11.38
C LEU A 128 -8.09 -3.33 -12.57
N ASP A 129 -7.91 -4.48 -13.23
CA ASP A 129 -8.84 -4.93 -14.26
C ASP A 129 -10.27 -5.09 -13.71
N GLU A 130 -10.39 -5.73 -12.55
CA GLU A 130 -11.69 -5.90 -11.86
C GLU A 130 -12.33 -4.55 -11.48
N LEU A 131 -11.54 -3.61 -10.96
CA LEU A 131 -12.05 -2.28 -10.60
C LEU A 131 -12.45 -1.47 -11.84
N ARG A 132 -11.73 -1.64 -12.95
CA ARG A 132 -12.05 -0.98 -14.21
C ARG A 132 -13.43 -1.42 -14.74
N ASP A 133 -13.84 -2.64 -14.46
CA ASP A 133 -15.16 -3.15 -14.87
C ASP A 133 -16.31 -2.57 -14.02
N GLN A 134 -16.01 -1.72 -13.03
CA GLN A 134 -16.95 -0.97 -12.20
C GLN A 134 -16.89 0.54 -12.51
N PRO A 135 -17.33 0.96 -13.72
CA PRO A 135 -17.07 2.31 -14.23
C PRO A 135 -17.70 3.44 -13.42
N ASP A 136 -18.74 3.16 -12.67
CA ASP A 136 -19.50 4.16 -11.92
C ASP A 136 -18.99 4.35 -10.50
N LYS A 137 -17.98 3.58 -10.08
CA LYS A 137 -17.40 3.68 -8.74
C LYS A 137 -16.02 4.32 -8.74
N THR A 138 -15.79 5.14 -7.75
CA THR A 138 -14.49 5.77 -7.46
C THR A 138 -13.91 5.15 -6.19
N TYR A 139 -12.69 4.65 -6.29
CA TYR A 139 -12.03 3.97 -5.18
C TYR A 139 -10.84 4.77 -4.65
N LEU A 140 -10.61 4.67 -3.34
CA LEU A 140 -9.35 5.06 -2.71
C LEU A 140 -8.62 3.79 -2.28
N LEU A 141 -7.44 3.58 -2.83
CA LEU A 141 -6.55 2.49 -2.42
C LEU A 141 -5.60 2.98 -1.31
N VAL A 142 -5.59 2.28 -0.19
CA VAL A 142 -4.68 2.54 0.93
C VAL A 142 -3.70 1.37 1.03
N ALA A 143 -2.47 1.59 0.60
CA ALA A 143 -1.51 0.51 0.45
C ALA A 143 -0.06 0.97 0.72
N HIS A 144 0.87 0.63 -0.15
CA HIS A 144 2.30 0.68 0.06
C HIS A 144 3.02 1.30 -1.13
N ASN A 145 4.25 1.74 -0.91
CA ASN A 145 5.04 2.41 -1.94
C ASN A 145 5.36 1.51 -3.15
N GLY A 146 5.64 0.23 -2.91
CA GLY A 146 5.86 -0.74 -4.00
C GLY A 146 4.61 -0.94 -4.86
N ILE A 147 3.45 -0.93 -4.23
CA ILE A 147 2.16 -1.01 -4.93
C ILE A 147 1.90 0.22 -5.79
N ALA A 148 2.24 1.42 -5.29
CA ALA A 148 2.05 2.67 -6.04
C ALA A 148 2.71 2.60 -7.42
N ARG A 149 3.95 2.11 -7.49
CA ARG A 149 4.69 1.98 -8.75
C ARG A 149 3.98 1.08 -9.77
N VAL A 150 3.37 0.00 -9.29
CA VAL A 150 2.63 -0.92 -10.15
C VAL A 150 1.34 -0.30 -10.63
N VAL A 151 0.62 0.42 -9.76
CA VAL A 151 -0.60 1.15 -10.13
C VAL A 151 -0.30 2.24 -11.17
N GLU A 152 0.81 2.96 -11.00
CA GLU A 152 1.25 3.98 -11.97
C GLU A 152 1.61 3.39 -13.34
N SER A 153 2.04 2.12 -13.39
CA SER A 153 2.42 1.45 -14.63
C SER A 153 1.22 0.87 -15.41
N TYR A 154 0.06 0.76 -14.76
CA TYR A 154 -1.17 0.23 -15.37
C TYR A 154 -1.88 1.28 -16.24
#